data_980761b790195d3b785eff938797107f
#
_entry.id   980761b790195d3b785eff938797107f
#
_cell.length_a   1.000
_cell.length_b   1.000
_cell.length_c   1.000
_cell.angle_alpha   90.00
_cell.angle_beta   90.00
_cell.angle_gamma   90.00
#
_symmetry.space_group_name_H-M   'P 1'
#
loop_
_entity.id
_entity.type
_entity.pdbx_description
1 polymer ?
#
loop_
_entity_poly.entity_id
_entity_poly.type
_entity_poly.pdbx_seq_one_letter_code
_entity_poly.pdbx_strand_id
1 'polypeptide(L)'
;MSAARSATLRDAVGLGLAVGLYGAAFGAAADAAGLDVWQALVLSALMFTGASQFALVGVLGAGGSGLAAIGSALLLGTRNTVYGVRLAPLLAPRGLLRRAGAAHWVIDETTAMAVAAPDRELGRLAFWATGATIYLGWNLTTVLGALGASGLGGTARAALDAIVPAAFLALLWPRLQRGFPEAAVQRRVAAGGAVVALLLTPLVPAGVQVVAAVVAVALAGRPRRTEAGS
;
A
#
# COMPACT_ATOMS: atom_id res chain seq x y z
N MET A 1 -26.67 -13.81 -15.07
CA MET A 1 -25.28 -13.25 -15.10
C MET A 1 -24.43 -14.14 -15.99
N SER A 2 -23.56 -13.56 -16.85
CA SER A 2 -22.62 -14.40 -17.63
C SER A 2 -21.61 -15.09 -16.71
N ALA A 3 -21.11 -16.26 -17.08
CA ALA A 3 -20.11 -17.00 -16.29
C ALA A 3 -18.86 -16.15 -16.00
N ALA A 4 -18.41 -15.34 -16.98
CA ALA A 4 -17.30 -14.42 -16.82
C ALA A 4 -17.54 -13.34 -15.74
N ARG A 5 -18.74 -12.77 -15.70
CA ARG A 5 -19.11 -11.77 -14.70
C ARG A 5 -19.13 -12.36 -13.27
N SER A 6 -19.65 -13.58 -13.13
CA SER A 6 -19.65 -14.30 -11.85
C SER A 6 -18.24 -14.65 -11.39
N ALA A 7 -17.36 -15.06 -12.31
CA ALA A 7 -15.95 -15.30 -12.00
C ALA A 7 -15.25 -14.02 -11.52
N THR A 8 -15.40 -12.92 -12.25
CA THR A 8 -14.83 -11.62 -11.87
C THR A 8 -15.28 -11.18 -10.46
N LEU A 9 -16.55 -11.33 -10.13
CA LEU A 9 -17.06 -10.99 -8.80
C LEU A 9 -16.49 -11.89 -7.71
N ARG A 10 -16.43 -13.20 -7.95
CA ARG A 10 -15.84 -14.16 -7.01
C ARG A 10 -14.37 -13.82 -6.74
N ASP A 11 -13.60 -13.52 -7.76
CA ASP A 11 -12.18 -13.20 -7.65
C ASP A 11 -11.99 -11.86 -6.93
N ALA A 12 -12.83 -10.85 -7.21
CA ALA A 12 -12.86 -9.58 -6.51
C ALA A 12 -13.17 -9.74 -5.01
N VAL A 13 -14.17 -10.58 -4.67
CA VAL A 13 -14.52 -10.86 -3.28
C VAL A 13 -13.41 -11.64 -2.58
N GLY A 14 -12.86 -12.67 -3.23
CA GLY A 14 -11.77 -13.47 -2.66
C GLY A 14 -10.54 -12.63 -2.35
N LEU A 15 -10.09 -11.80 -3.31
CA LEU A 15 -9.00 -10.87 -3.11
C LEU A 15 -9.34 -9.83 -2.03
N GLY A 16 -10.56 -9.29 -2.07
CA GLY A 16 -11.03 -8.29 -1.12
C GLY A 16 -11.04 -8.79 0.32
N LEU A 17 -11.47 -10.03 0.54
CA LEU A 17 -11.41 -10.66 1.87
C LEU A 17 -9.97 -10.88 2.33
N ALA A 18 -9.11 -11.41 1.45
CA ALA A 18 -7.71 -11.66 1.79
C ALA A 18 -6.96 -10.36 2.15
N VAL A 19 -7.10 -9.32 1.33
CA VAL A 19 -6.45 -8.02 1.56
C VAL A 19 -7.13 -7.27 2.71
N GLY A 20 -8.46 -7.36 2.81
CA GLY A 20 -9.23 -6.74 3.88
C GLY A 20 -8.76 -7.16 5.28
N LEU A 21 -8.33 -8.41 5.46
CA LEU A 21 -7.80 -8.90 6.75
C LEU A 21 -6.54 -8.14 7.20
N TYR A 22 -5.73 -7.61 6.29
CA TYR A 22 -4.56 -6.77 6.64
C TYR A 22 -4.95 -5.45 7.31
N GLY A 23 -6.19 -5.00 7.17
CA GLY A 23 -6.71 -3.86 7.92
C GLY A 23 -6.61 -4.06 9.44
N ALA A 24 -6.72 -5.30 9.94
CA ALA A 24 -6.52 -5.58 11.37
C ALA A 24 -5.07 -5.26 11.82
N ALA A 25 -4.09 -5.63 10.99
CA ALA A 25 -2.69 -5.29 11.25
C ALA A 25 -2.47 -3.77 11.22
N PHE A 26 -3.13 -3.05 10.28
CA PHE A 26 -3.08 -1.60 10.24
C PHE A 26 -3.72 -0.98 11.49
N GLY A 27 -4.91 -1.45 11.91
CA GLY A 27 -5.59 -0.96 13.12
C GLY A 27 -4.74 -1.14 14.38
N ALA A 28 -4.13 -2.31 14.53
CA ALA A 28 -3.21 -2.58 15.63
C ALA A 28 -1.95 -1.70 15.58
N ALA A 29 -1.38 -1.47 14.39
CA ALA A 29 -0.24 -0.59 14.22
C ALA A 29 -0.58 0.89 14.50
N ALA A 30 -1.80 1.33 14.16
CA ALA A 30 -2.29 2.66 14.46
C ALA A 30 -2.43 2.88 15.98
N ASP A 31 -2.99 1.91 16.72
CA ASP A 31 -3.07 1.93 18.18
C ASP A 31 -1.65 1.97 18.80
N ALA A 32 -0.74 1.13 18.33
CA ALA A 32 0.65 1.14 18.79
C ALA A 32 1.37 2.47 18.52
N ALA A 33 1.00 3.17 17.46
CA ALA A 33 1.50 4.52 17.15
C ALA A 33 0.80 5.65 17.95
N GLY A 34 -0.13 5.31 18.85
CA GLY A 34 -0.84 6.25 19.72
C GLY A 34 -2.09 6.89 19.11
N LEU A 35 -2.59 6.36 17.98
CA LEU A 35 -3.86 6.78 17.41
C LEU A 35 -5.02 6.05 18.12
N ASP A 36 -6.09 6.78 18.40
CA ASP A 36 -7.33 6.15 18.86
C ASP A 36 -8.08 5.46 17.69
N VAL A 37 -9.11 4.66 18.03
CA VAL A 37 -9.88 3.89 17.06
C VAL A 37 -10.53 4.77 15.98
N TRP A 38 -11.01 5.97 16.36
CA TRP A 38 -11.64 6.89 15.42
C TRP A 38 -10.63 7.52 14.48
N GLN A 39 -9.45 7.90 14.99
CA GLN A 39 -8.34 8.40 14.18
C GLN A 39 -7.87 7.33 13.18
N ALA A 40 -7.73 6.08 13.63
CA ALA A 40 -7.39 4.95 12.77
C ALA A 40 -8.44 4.73 11.68
N LEU A 41 -9.74 4.76 12.04
CA LEU A 41 -10.84 4.60 11.08
C LEU A 41 -10.91 5.75 10.07
N VAL A 42 -10.82 7.01 10.53
CA VAL A 42 -10.85 8.17 9.64
C VAL A 42 -9.66 8.17 8.68
N LEU A 43 -8.46 7.86 9.20
CA LEU A 43 -7.27 7.69 8.37
C LEU A 43 -7.46 6.59 7.34
N SER A 44 -8.01 5.44 7.75
CA SER A 44 -8.30 4.30 6.89
C SER A 44 -9.30 4.65 5.78
N ALA A 45 -10.39 5.32 6.14
CA ALA A 45 -11.46 5.66 5.21
C ALA A 45 -11.04 6.74 4.19
N LEU A 46 -10.28 7.73 4.63
CA LEU A 46 -9.88 8.87 3.78
C LEU A 46 -8.60 8.61 2.99
N MET A 47 -7.67 7.84 3.53
CA MET A 47 -6.44 7.44 2.86
C MET A 47 -6.52 5.97 2.43
N PHE A 48 -7.35 5.64 1.47
CA PHE A 48 -7.54 4.27 1.02
C PHE A 48 -6.33 3.76 0.20
N THR A 49 -5.17 3.59 0.87
CA THR A 49 -3.93 3.05 0.28
C THR A 49 -3.05 2.44 1.38
N GLY A 50 -3.12 1.13 1.56
CA GLY A 50 -2.53 0.42 2.70
C GLY A 50 -1.07 0.74 2.97
N ALA A 51 -0.20 0.72 1.95
CA ALA A 51 1.22 1.00 2.14
C ALA A 51 1.48 2.44 2.66
N SER A 52 0.74 3.44 2.17
CA SER A 52 0.85 4.82 2.67
C SER A 52 0.37 4.94 4.11
N GLN A 53 -0.69 4.22 4.47
CA GLN A 53 -1.20 4.16 5.84
C GLN A 53 -0.14 3.58 6.79
N PHE A 54 0.46 2.43 6.45
CA PHE A 54 1.54 1.83 7.24
C PHE A 54 2.77 2.73 7.31
N ALA A 55 3.13 3.43 6.22
CA ALA A 55 4.25 4.37 6.25
C ALA A 55 3.99 5.51 7.23
N LEU A 56 2.78 6.07 7.23
CA LEU A 56 2.38 7.15 8.13
C LEU A 56 2.46 6.70 9.59
N VAL A 57 1.77 5.62 9.95
CA VAL A 57 1.75 5.14 11.34
C VAL A 57 3.10 4.61 11.80
N GLY A 58 3.89 4.01 10.89
CA GLY A 58 5.24 3.57 11.19
C GLY A 58 6.19 4.71 11.56
N VAL A 59 6.09 5.85 10.86
CA VAL A 59 6.88 7.05 11.20
C VAL A 59 6.41 7.66 12.51
N LEU A 60 5.10 7.74 12.76
CA LEU A 60 4.54 8.25 14.02
C LEU A 60 4.94 7.36 15.20
N GLY A 61 4.77 6.05 15.07
CA GLY A 61 5.12 5.08 16.11
C GLY A 61 6.62 5.05 16.44
N ALA A 62 7.48 5.41 15.49
CA ALA A 62 8.92 5.57 15.71
C ALA A 62 9.28 6.97 16.30
N GLY A 63 8.30 7.79 16.69
CA GLY A 63 8.52 9.14 17.25
C GLY A 63 8.85 10.19 16.20
N GLY A 64 8.62 9.92 14.93
CA GLY A 64 8.82 10.88 13.84
C GLY A 64 7.75 11.99 13.84
N SER A 65 8.08 13.13 13.22
CA SER A 65 7.14 14.24 13.11
C SER A 65 5.98 13.95 12.16
N GLY A 66 4.83 14.59 12.39
CA GLY A 66 3.67 14.48 11.50
C GLY A 66 3.99 14.85 10.05
N LEU A 67 4.85 15.84 9.81
CA LEU A 67 5.29 16.21 8.47
C LEU A 67 6.10 15.10 7.79
N ALA A 68 7.00 14.43 8.53
CA ALA A 68 7.75 13.30 8.01
C ALA A 68 6.82 12.10 7.71
N ALA A 69 5.82 11.87 8.56
CA ALA A 69 4.81 10.83 8.36
C ALA A 69 3.98 11.09 7.08
N ILE A 70 3.48 12.32 6.91
CA ILE A 70 2.76 12.74 5.71
C ILE A 70 3.64 12.64 4.47
N GLY A 71 4.88 13.12 4.54
CA GLY A 71 5.84 13.06 3.44
C GLY A 71 6.09 11.61 2.98
N SER A 72 6.29 10.69 3.93
CA SER A 72 6.46 9.27 3.65
C SER A 72 5.23 8.65 2.99
N ALA A 73 4.04 8.97 3.50
CA ALA A 73 2.78 8.48 2.96
C ALA A 73 2.53 9.00 1.53
N LEU A 74 2.74 10.29 1.29
CA LEU A 74 2.61 10.91 -0.03
C LEU A 74 3.58 10.30 -1.04
N LEU A 75 4.83 10.08 -0.62
CA LEU A 75 5.85 9.48 -1.47
C LEU A 75 5.42 8.07 -1.94
N LEU A 76 4.95 7.22 -1.02
CA LEU A 76 4.44 5.91 -1.39
C LEU A 76 3.16 6.00 -2.24
N GLY A 77 2.33 7.01 -1.98
CA GLY A 77 1.10 7.26 -2.71
C GLY A 77 1.30 7.71 -4.16
N THR A 78 2.50 8.23 -4.54
CA THR A 78 2.79 8.69 -5.91
C THR A 78 2.56 7.61 -6.97
N ARG A 79 2.78 6.33 -6.63
CA ARG A 79 2.51 5.19 -7.52
C ARG A 79 1.04 5.14 -7.98
N ASN A 80 0.09 5.54 -7.13
CA ASN A 80 -1.33 5.56 -7.47
C ASN A 80 -1.65 6.56 -8.59
N THR A 81 -0.85 7.61 -8.74
CA THR A 81 -0.96 8.55 -9.87
C THR A 81 -0.67 7.82 -11.20
N VAL A 82 0.37 7.00 -11.24
CA VAL A 82 0.72 6.19 -12.43
C VAL A 82 -0.40 5.20 -12.74
N TYR A 83 -0.96 4.55 -11.71
CA TYR A 83 -2.12 3.65 -11.87
C TYR A 83 -3.34 4.39 -12.37
N GLY A 84 -3.61 5.60 -11.85
CA GLY A 84 -4.69 6.46 -12.30
C GLY A 84 -4.59 6.82 -13.78
N VAL A 85 -3.40 7.16 -14.26
CA VAL A 85 -3.15 7.40 -15.70
C VAL A 85 -3.46 6.15 -16.52
N ARG A 86 -3.04 4.96 -16.08
CA ARG A 86 -3.30 3.68 -16.75
C ARG A 86 -4.79 3.34 -16.77
N LEU A 87 -5.52 3.64 -15.70
CA LEU A 87 -6.95 3.32 -15.55
C LEU A 87 -7.88 4.37 -16.18
N ALA A 88 -7.42 5.60 -16.40
CA ALA A 88 -8.25 6.69 -16.92
C ALA A 88 -8.99 6.34 -18.23
N PRO A 89 -8.35 5.72 -19.25
CA PRO A 89 -9.07 5.32 -20.48
C PRO A 89 -10.11 4.22 -20.22
N LEU A 90 -9.84 3.31 -19.31
CA LEU A 90 -10.73 2.19 -18.97
C LEU A 90 -11.96 2.68 -18.22
N LEU A 91 -11.77 3.49 -17.16
CA LEU A 91 -12.86 3.97 -16.32
C LEU A 91 -13.63 5.10 -16.97
N ALA A 92 -12.94 5.98 -17.71
CA ALA A 92 -13.48 7.18 -18.40
C ALA A 92 -14.49 7.96 -17.55
N PRO A 93 -14.16 8.35 -16.29
CA PRO A 93 -15.09 9.09 -15.45
C PRO A 93 -15.30 10.52 -15.99
N ARG A 94 -16.57 10.98 -16.04
CA ARG A 94 -16.93 12.32 -16.48
C ARG A 94 -17.28 13.20 -15.28
N GLY A 95 -16.72 14.40 -15.27
CA GLY A 95 -16.91 15.36 -14.18
C GLY A 95 -15.96 15.14 -12.99
N LEU A 96 -15.74 16.23 -12.23
CA LEU A 96 -14.73 16.25 -11.16
C LEU A 96 -15.04 15.26 -10.03
N LEU A 97 -16.27 15.21 -9.55
CA LEU A 97 -16.66 14.31 -8.45
C LEU A 97 -16.48 12.83 -8.79
N ARG A 98 -16.85 12.42 -10.01
CA ARG A 98 -16.64 11.03 -10.45
C ARG A 98 -15.17 10.69 -10.63
N ARG A 99 -14.35 11.67 -11.06
CA ARG A 99 -12.91 11.51 -11.16
C ARG A 99 -12.27 11.37 -9.78
N ALA A 100 -12.66 12.24 -8.84
CA ALA A 100 -12.19 12.18 -7.47
C ALA A 100 -12.59 10.86 -6.78
N GLY A 101 -13.85 10.44 -6.92
CA GLY A 101 -14.30 9.15 -6.42
C GLY A 101 -13.54 7.97 -7.03
N ALA A 102 -13.31 7.95 -8.35
CA ALA A 102 -12.52 6.91 -8.97
C ALA A 102 -11.06 6.94 -8.50
N ALA A 103 -10.46 8.13 -8.36
CA ALA A 103 -9.08 8.28 -7.91
C ALA A 103 -8.88 7.76 -6.47
N HIS A 104 -9.85 7.96 -5.58
CA HIS A 104 -9.82 7.45 -4.22
C HIS A 104 -9.70 5.92 -4.16
N TRP A 105 -10.26 5.23 -5.15
CA TRP A 105 -10.29 3.76 -5.24
C TRP A 105 -9.14 3.17 -6.05
N VAL A 106 -8.21 4.01 -6.53
CA VAL A 106 -7.02 3.56 -7.27
C VAL A 106 -5.97 3.05 -6.29
N ILE A 107 -5.88 1.73 -6.17
CA ILE A 107 -4.86 1.02 -5.40
C ILE A 107 -4.25 -0.11 -6.25
N ASP A 108 -3.25 -0.78 -5.73
CA ASP A 108 -2.55 -1.87 -6.45
C ASP A 108 -3.52 -2.97 -6.92
N GLU A 109 -4.41 -3.41 -6.04
CA GLU A 109 -5.30 -4.53 -6.25
C GLU A 109 -6.42 -4.18 -7.25
N THR A 110 -7.04 -3.00 -7.10
CA THR A 110 -8.06 -2.55 -8.04
C THR A 110 -7.50 -2.35 -9.43
N THR A 111 -6.26 -1.87 -9.51
CA THR A 111 -5.55 -1.69 -10.77
C THR A 111 -5.23 -3.02 -11.42
N ALA A 112 -4.66 -3.96 -10.66
CA ALA A 112 -4.31 -5.29 -11.16
C ALA A 112 -5.53 -6.03 -11.71
N MET A 113 -6.62 -6.07 -10.93
CA MET A 113 -7.86 -6.72 -11.32
C MET A 113 -8.51 -6.09 -12.55
N ALA A 114 -8.50 -4.77 -12.63
CA ALA A 114 -9.09 -4.04 -13.76
C ALA A 114 -8.30 -4.25 -15.07
N VAL A 115 -6.96 -4.26 -14.97
CA VAL A 115 -6.09 -4.41 -16.14
C VAL A 115 -6.01 -5.86 -16.63
N ALA A 116 -6.16 -6.84 -15.74
CA ALA A 116 -6.17 -8.27 -16.09
C ALA A 116 -7.48 -8.73 -16.75
N ALA A 117 -8.55 -7.94 -16.67
CA ALA A 117 -9.83 -8.30 -17.24
C ALA A 117 -9.78 -8.35 -18.78
N PRO A 118 -10.51 -9.29 -19.41
CA PRO A 118 -10.44 -9.52 -20.86
C PRO A 118 -11.06 -8.38 -21.69
N ASP A 119 -11.97 -7.62 -21.10
CA ASP A 119 -12.64 -6.50 -21.75
C ASP A 119 -12.91 -5.34 -20.81
N ARG A 120 -13.36 -4.22 -21.38
CA ARG A 120 -13.59 -2.97 -20.65
C ARG A 120 -14.73 -3.06 -19.64
N GLU A 121 -15.78 -3.81 -19.92
CA GLU A 121 -16.93 -3.94 -19.02
C GLU A 121 -16.53 -4.72 -17.77
N LEU A 122 -15.89 -5.88 -17.96
CA LEU A 122 -15.37 -6.70 -16.87
C LEU A 122 -14.25 -5.97 -16.09
N GLY A 123 -13.41 -5.18 -16.77
CA GLY A 123 -12.40 -4.36 -16.11
C GLY A 123 -13.00 -3.30 -15.17
N ARG A 124 -14.08 -2.65 -15.58
CA ARG A 124 -14.81 -1.72 -14.71
C ARG A 124 -15.48 -2.45 -13.54
N LEU A 125 -16.10 -3.58 -13.82
CA LEU A 125 -16.70 -4.42 -12.78
C LEU A 125 -15.66 -4.86 -11.75
N ALA A 126 -14.52 -5.36 -12.23
CA ALA A 126 -13.40 -5.79 -11.39
C ALA A 126 -12.89 -4.63 -10.52
N PHE A 127 -12.68 -3.44 -11.09
CA PHE A 127 -12.22 -2.26 -10.35
C PHE A 127 -13.16 -1.92 -9.19
N TRP A 128 -14.45 -1.75 -9.46
CA TRP A 128 -15.39 -1.33 -8.44
C TRP A 128 -15.70 -2.43 -7.42
N ALA A 129 -15.84 -3.68 -7.85
CA ALA A 129 -16.12 -4.79 -6.95
C ALA A 129 -14.93 -5.06 -6.02
N THR A 130 -13.70 -5.08 -6.54
CA THR A 130 -12.49 -5.25 -5.73
C THR A 130 -12.32 -4.09 -4.75
N GLY A 131 -12.47 -2.85 -5.23
CA GLY A 131 -12.39 -1.67 -4.38
C GLY A 131 -13.41 -1.68 -3.25
N ALA A 132 -14.69 -1.99 -3.54
CA ALA A 132 -15.74 -2.05 -2.54
C ALA A 132 -15.46 -3.12 -1.48
N THR A 133 -15.07 -4.32 -1.89
CA THR A 133 -14.79 -5.43 -0.97
C THR A 133 -13.59 -5.14 -0.08
N ILE A 134 -12.50 -4.62 -0.66
CA ILE A 134 -11.31 -4.22 0.12
C ILE A 134 -11.67 -3.07 1.06
N TYR A 135 -12.36 -2.04 0.57
CA TYR A 135 -12.70 -0.87 1.39
C TYR A 135 -13.52 -1.25 2.61
N LEU A 136 -14.58 -2.04 2.43
CA LEU A 136 -15.42 -2.49 3.53
C LEU A 136 -14.66 -3.42 4.48
N GLY A 137 -13.97 -4.42 3.94
CA GLY A 137 -13.18 -5.37 4.73
C GLY A 137 -12.06 -4.70 5.50
N TRP A 138 -11.28 -3.85 4.83
CA TRP A 138 -10.16 -3.14 5.43
C TRP A 138 -10.61 -2.21 6.58
N ASN A 139 -11.62 -1.37 6.36
CA ASN A 139 -12.11 -0.46 7.41
C ASN A 139 -12.71 -1.23 8.60
N LEU A 140 -13.47 -2.29 8.34
CA LEU A 140 -14.02 -3.14 9.39
C LEU A 140 -12.90 -3.76 10.23
N THR A 141 -11.94 -4.39 9.58
CA THR A 141 -10.83 -5.05 10.29
C THR A 141 -9.87 -4.05 10.92
N THR A 142 -9.72 -2.82 10.38
CA THR A 142 -9.00 -1.72 11.05
C THR A 142 -9.59 -1.42 12.42
N VAL A 143 -10.93 -1.29 12.51
CA VAL A 143 -11.59 -1.06 13.79
C VAL A 143 -11.38 -2.24 14.73
N LEU A 144 -11.56 -3.47 14.25
CA LEU A 144 -11.34 -4.68 15.06
C LEU A 144 -9.90 -4.80 15.56
N GLY A 145 -8.92 -4.47 14.70
CA GLY A 145 -7.50 -4.48 15.05
C GLY A 145 -7.14 -3.42 16.10
N ALA A 146 -7.65 -2.21 15.94
CA ALA A 146 -7.42 -1.13 16.90
C ALA A 146 -8.06 -1.43 18.26
N LEU A 147 -9.32 -1.92 18.29
CA LEU A 147 -10.01 -2.33 19.53
C LEU A 147 -9.33 -3.53 20.19
N GLY A 148 -8.88 -4.51 19.39
CA GLY A 148 -8.16 -5.68 19.90
C GLY A 148 -6.82 -5.31 20.54
N ALA A 149 -6.07 -4.41 19.91
CA ALA A 149 -4.77 -3.97 20.39
C ALA A 149 -4.86 -3.18 21.70
N SER A 150 -5.86 -2.33 21.87
CA SER A 150 -6.05 -1.53 23.09
C SER A 150 -6.29 -2.39 24.35
N GLY A 151 -6.79 -3.63 24.18
CA GLY A 151 -7.00 -4.59 25.27
C GLY A 151 -5.80 -5.47 25.61
N LEU A 152 -4.67 -5.36 24.89
CA LEU A 152 -3.52 -6.24 25.05
C LEU A 152 -2.50 -5.72 26.09
N GLY A 153 -1.94 -6.63 26.90
CA GLY A 153 -0.86 -6.32 27.82
C GLY A 153 0.50 -6.10 27.12
N GLY A 154 1.51 -5.63 27.88
CA GLY A 154 2.79 -5.17 27.36
C GLY A 154 3.54 -6.14 26.43
N THR A 155 3.55 -7.45 26.72
CA THR A 155 4.21 -8.44 25.86
C THR A 155 3.56 -8.57 24.48
N ALA A 156 2.24 -8.49 24.43
CA ALA A 156 1.51 -8.52 23.16
C ALA A 156 1.68 -7.20 22.38
N ARG A 157 1.78 -6.06 23.08
CA ARG A 157 2.14 -4.78 22.45
C ARG A 157 3.51 -4.80 21.78
N ALA A 158 4.52 -5.36 22.42
CA ALA A 158 5.85 -5.52 21.81
C ALA A 158 5.80 -6.35 20.50
N ALA A 159 4.89 -7.34 20.43
CA ALA A 159 4.68 -8.09 19.19
C ALA A 159 4.00 -7.23 18.12
N LEU A 160 3.17 -6.26 18.49
CA LEU A 160 2.54 -5.32 17.55
C LEU A 160 3.55 -4.38 16.89
N ASP A 161 4.64 -4.02 17.56
CA ASP A 161 5.70 -3.17 16.99
C ASP A 161 6.37 -3.81 15.77
N ALA A 162 6.34 -5.15 15.69
CA ALA A 162 6.84 -5.87 14.54
C ALA A 162 5.85 -5.92 13.35
N ILE A 163 4.58 -5.55 13.54
CA ILE A 163 3.55 -5.68 12.49
C ILE A 163 3.87 -4.78 11.30
N VAL A 164 4.25 -3.52 11.52
CA VAL A 164 4.53 -2.57 10.43
C VAL A 164 5.68 -3.07 9.55
N PRO A 165 6.88 -3.36 10.10
CA PRO A 165 7.98 -3.87 9.29
C PRO A 165 7.66 -5.24 8.65
N ALA A 166 6.94 -6.12 9.36
CA ALA A 166 6.51 -7.40 8.80
C ALA A 166 5.53 -7.24 7.64
N ALA A 167 4.56 -6.32 7.74
CA ALA A 167 3.63 -6.03 6.66
C ALA A 167 4.35 -5.49 5.42
N PHE A 168 5.29 -4.55 5.59
CA PHE A 168 6.09 -4.07 4.47
C PHE A 168 6.94 -5.16 3.84
N LEU A 169 7.55 -6.01 4.65
CA LEU A 169 8.33 -7.14 4.16
C LEU A 169 7.45 -8.12 3.38
N ALA A 170 6.26 -8.43 3.87
CA ALA A 170 5.30 -9.30 3.19
C ALA A 170 4.86 -8.73 1.83
N LEU A 171 4.66 -7.41 1.73
CA LEU A 171 4.32 -6.73 0.47
C LEU A 171 5.51 -6.69 -0.51
N LEU A 172 6.73 -6.56 0.01
CA LEU A 172 7.95 -6.49 -0.80
C LEU A 172 8.42 -7.88 -1.25
N TRP A 173 8.27 -8.90 -0.41
CA TRP A 173 8.83 -10.24 -0.61
C TRP A 173 8.52 -10.87 -1.97
N PRO A 174 7.27 -10.88 -2.48
CA PRO A 174 6.97 -11.43 -3.80
C PRO A 174 7.76 -10.78 -4.92
N ARG A 175 8.00 -9.46 -4.82
CA ARG A 175 8.76 -8.68 -5.83
C ARG A 175 10.27 -8.98 -5.82
N LEU A 176 10.78 -9.52 -4.72
CA LEU A 176 12.18 -9.90 -4.57
C LEU A 176 12.45 -11.33 -5.04
N GLN A 177 11.42 -12.15 -5.26
CA GLN A 177 11.59 -13.55 -5.64
C GLN A 177 12.13 -13.68 -7.07
N ARG A 178 12.94 -14.73 -7.30
CA ARG A 178 13.42 -15.08 -8.64
C ARG A 178 12.21 -15.46 -9.51
N GLY A 179 12.13 -14.90 -10.70
CA GLY A 179 10.99 -15.11 -11.62
C GLY A 179 10.00 -13.94 -11.67
N PHE A 180 10.06 -13.01 -10.71
CA PHE A 180 9.32 -11.77 -10.85
C PHE A 180 10.02 -10.86 -11.89
N PRO A 181 9.26 -10.20 -12.79
CA PRO A 181 9.85 -9.24 -13.72
C PRO A 181 10.71 -8.21 -12.96
N GLU A 182 11.92 -7.96 -13.46
CA GLU A 182 12.86 -7.00 -12.86
C GLU A 182 13.31 -7.30 -11.40
N ALA A 183 13.14 -8.52 -10.90
CA ALA A 183 13.52 -8.88 -9.52
C ALA A 183 14.98 -8.50 -9.16
N ALA A 184 15.90 -8.53 -10.11
CA ALA A 184 17.29 -8.12 -9.90
C ALA A 184 17.40 -6.61 -9.62
N VAL A 185 16.60 -5.78 -10.29
CA VAL A 185 16.51 -4.33 -10.06
C VAL A 185 15.85 -4.08 -8.71
N GLN A 186 14.73 -4.75 -8.45
CA GLN A 186 14.00 -4.63 -7.19
C GLN A 186 14.88 -4.98 -5.98
N ARG A 187 15.67 -6.04 -6.06
CA ARG A 187 16.62 -6.40 -4.99
C ARG A 187 17.70 -5.35 -4.78
N ARG A 188 18.25 -4.78 -5.84
CA ARG A 188 19.26 -3.70 -5.75
C ARG A 188 18.68 -2.44 -5.12
N VAL A 189 17.47 -2.05 -5.52
CA VAL A 189 16.75 -0.91 -4.95
C VAL A 189 16.44 -1.17 -3.46
N ALA A 190 15.94 -2.35 -3.13
CA ALA A 190 15.63 -2.70 -1.74
C ALA A 190 16.88 -2.72 -0.85
N ALA A 191 17.96 -3.33 -1.33
CA ALA A 191 19.23 -3.34 -0.60
C ALA A 191 19.82 -1.93 -0.45
N GLY A 192 19.85 -1.14 -1.52
CA GLY A 192 20.32 0.26 -1.48
C GLY A 192 19.48 1.12 -0.55
N GLY A 193 18.15 0.99 -0.61
CA GLY A 193 17.22 1.70 0.29
C GLY A 193 17.44 1.33 1.75
N ALA A 194 17.62 0.02 2.04
CA ALA A 194 17.92 -0.45 3.39
C ALA A 194 19.25 0.11 3.91
N VAL A 195 20.31 0.09 3.09
CA VAL A 195 21.61 0.66 3.47
C VAL A 195 21.50 2.16 3.75
N VAL A 196 20.85 2.92 2.88
CA VAL A 196 20.64 4.38 3.09
C VAL A 196 19.85 4.63 4.36
N ALA A 197 18.75 3.89 4.58
CA ALA A 197 17.93 4.04 5.78
C ALA A 197 18.72 3.73 7.05
N LEU A 198 19.48 2.61 7.08
CA LEU A 198 20.27 2.22 8.23
C LEU A 198 21.38 3.23 8.56
N LEU A 199 22.08 3.73 7.55
CA LEU A 199 23.13 4.73 7.75
C LEU A 199 22.58 6.06 8.26
N LEU A 200 21.36 6.44 7.86
CA LEU A 200 20.74 7.68 8.29
C LEU A 200 20.00 7.57 9.63
N THR A 201 19.65 6.38 10.07
CA THR A 201 18.88 6.18 11.33
C THR A 201 19.49 6.89 12.54
N PRO A 202 20.82 6.87 12.78
CA PRO A 202 21.41 7.59 13.91
C PRO A 202 21.60 9.09 13.65
N LEU A 203 21.41 9.57 12.43
CA LEU A 203 21.78 10.95 12.02
C LEU A 203 20.58 11.87 11.83
N VAL A 204 19.40 11.33 11.57
CA VAL A 204 18.21 12.11 11.23
C VAL A 204 16.98 11.62 12.00
N PRO A 205 15.97 12.51 12.22
CA PRO A 205 14.71 12.12 12.86
C PRO A 205 13.99 10.99 12.09
N ALA A 206 13.21 10.20 12.84
CA ALA A 206 12.42 9.10 12.29
C ALA A 206 11.53 9.59 11.12
N GLY A 207 11.49 8.83 10.05
CA GLY A 207 10.76 9.13 8.82
C GLY A 207 11.60 9.82 7.74
N VAL A 208 12.57 10.66 8.10
CA VAL A 208 13.45 11.33 7.12
C VAL A 208 14.29 10.30 6.36
N GLN A 209 14.79 9.27 7.03
CA GLN A 209 15.53 8.16 6.41
C GLN A 209 14.69 7.39 5.38
N VAL A 210 13.36 7.27 5.60
CA VAL A 210 12.45 6.61 4.65
C VAL A 210 12.35 7.43 3.36
N VAL A 211 12.18 8.76 3.50
CA VAL A 211 12.14 9.67 2.34
C VAL A 211 13.48 9.68 1.61
N ALA A 212 14.58 9.75 2.35
CA ALA A 212 15.94 9.76 1.78
C ALA A 212 16.28 8.44 1.06
N ALA A 213 15.73 7.30 1.49
CA ALA A 213 15.94 6.01 0.85
C ALA A 213 15.48 5.99 -0.64
N VAL A 214 14.62 6.94 -1.07
CA VAL A 214 14.25 7.13 -2.48
C VAL A 214 15.47 7.42 -3.35
N VAL A 215 16.51 8.02 -2.80
CA VAL A 215 17.78 8.24 -3.52
C VAL A 215 18.33 6.92 -4.06
N ALA A 216 18.14 5.81 -3.34
CA ALA A 216 18.54 4.49 -3.79
C ALA A 216 17.86 4.07 -5.11
N VAL A 217 16.62 4.51 -5.34
CA VAL A 217 15.88 4.28 -6.60
C VAL A 217 16.58 4.99 -7.74
N ALA A 218 16.97 6.25 -7.54
CA ALA A 218 17.65 7.04 -8.56
C ALA A 218 19.06 6.47 -8.90
N LEU A 219 19.74 5.91 -7.90
CA LEU A 219 21.07 5.31 -8.08
C LEU A 219 21.01 3.91 -8.70
N ALA A 220 20.03 3.09 -8.31
CA ALA A 220 19.91 1.71 -8.77
C ALA A 220 19.03 1.55 -10.02
N GLY A 221 18.15 2.52 -10.30
CA GLY A 221 17.15 2.45 -11.36
C GLY A 221 17.64 2.84 -12.75
N ARG A 222 18.92 3.17 -12.94
CA ARG A 222 19.47 3.37 -14.29
C ARG A 222 19.54 2.02 -15.00
N PRO A 223 18.75 1.80 -16.07
CA PRO A 223 18.93 0.61 -16.89
C PRO A 223 20.37 0.65 -17.42
N ARG A 224 21.12 -0.45 -17.24
CA ARG A 224 22.35 -0.64 -18.01
C ARG A 224 21.90 -0.57 -19.46
N ARG A 225 22.33 0.47 -20.19
CA ARG A 225 22.34 0.42 -21.64
C ARG A 225 23.13 -0.84 -21.99
N THR A 226 22.44 -1.87 -22.41
CA THR A 226 23.07 -2.92 -23.21
C THR A 226 23.55 -2.19 -24.44
N GLU A 227 24.86 -1.99 -24.55
CA GLU A 227 25.49 -1.63 -25.80
C GLU A 227 25.05 -2.71 -26.77
N ALA A 228 24.18 -2.30 -27.71
CA ALA A 228 23.89 -3.11 -28.88
C ALA A 228 25.21 -3.27 -29.58
N GLY A 229 25.73 -4.49 -29.55
CA GLY A 229 26.98 -4.85 -30.23
C GLY A 229 26.90 -4.47 -31.68
N SER A 230 27.93 -3.78 -32.11
CA SER A 230 28.38 -3.56 -33.50
C SER A 230 28.56 -4.88 -34.25
#